data_a1a64c4ca34d9ae40d4a87c4e4157238
#
_entry.id   a1a64c4ca34d9ae40d4a87c4e4157238
#
_cell.length_a   1.000
_cell.length_b   1.000
_cell.length_c   1.000
_cell.angle_alpha   90.00
_cell.angle_beta   90.00
_cell.angle_gamma   90.00
#
_symmetry.space_group_name_H-M   'P 1'
#
loop_
_entity.id
_entity.type
_entity.pdbx_description
1 polymer ?
#
loop_
_entity_poly.entity_id
_entity_poly.type
_entity_poly.pdbx_seq_one_letter_code
_entity_poly.pdbx_strand_id
1 'polypeptide(L)'
;MKTIVLIRHSEPIKDRTLPTALLPLSERGIIMAQELFSLDIFRSVNAVYSSPYQRAFSTAEKLCVCFSTDYRLRERELGNPQTLDADFWEHQYENHDYKNSDGESLNDTRERMTLAVGEILSSMRDGETTAVVTHAAAICAFLLNECSIEVVNASEKIRRIMHHGNTVLNGKIAAPSAFILNFENDRLCSINYLSTEKN
;
A
#
# COMPACT_ATOMS: atom_id res chain seq x y z
N MET A 1 -14.13 -12.97 12.16
CA MET A 1 -12.85 -12.29 11.85
C MET A 1 -12.84 -11.93 10.37
N LYS A 2 -12.51 -10.70 10.00
CA LYS A 2 -12.37 -10.22 8.62
C LYS A 2 -10.89 -10.02 8.30
N THR A 3 -10.48 -10.23 7.04
CA THR A 3 -9.08 -10.04 6.64
C THR A 3 -9.00 -9.06 5.46
N ILE A 4 -8.24 -7.98 5.61
CA ILE A 4 -7.89 -7.09 4.51
C ILE A 4 -6.43 -7.31 4.16
N VAL A 5 -6.15 -7.54 2.87
CA VAL A 5 -4.80 -7.68 2.34
C VAL A 5 -4.46 -6.42 1.55
N LEU A 6 -3.70 -5.50 2.17
CA LEU A 6 -3.20 -4.30 1.50
C LEU A 6 -1.98 -4.67 0.66
N ILE A 7 -2.08 -4.52 -0.66
CA ILE A 7 -1.06 -4.95 -1.60
C ILE A 7 -0.40 -3.73 -2.22
N ARG A 8 0.93 -3.62 -2.09
CA ARG A 8 1.69 -2.73 -2.94
C ARG A 8 1.71 -3.29 -4.36
N HIS A 9 1.35 -2.45 -5.35
CA HIS A 9 1.45 -2.80 -6.77
C HIS A 9 2.81 -3.38 -7.14
N SER A 10 2.87 -4.19 -8.19
CA SER A 10 4.09 -4.78 -8.71
C SER A 10 4.97 -3.77 -9.46
N GLU A 11 6.13 -4.20 -9.92
CA GLU A 11 7.14 -3.36 -10.54
C GLU A 11 6.62 -2.72 -11.85
N PRO A 12 6.56 -1.38 -11.94
CA PRO A 12 6.21 -0.69 -13.18
C PRO A 12 7.44 -0.54 -14.10
N ILE A 13 7.19 -0.22 -15.37
CA ILE A 13 8.25 0.25 -16.27
C ILE A 13 8.86 1.55 -15.75
N LYS A 14 10.13 1.80 -16.11
CA LYS A 14 10.83 3.04 -15.80
C LYS A 14 10.78 3.99 -17.01
N ASP A 15 9.64 4.65 -17.20
CA ASP A 15 9.46 5.64 -18.26
C ASP A 15 9.16 7.01 -17.65
N ARG A 16 10.06 7.98 -17.85
CA ARG A 16 9.91 9.35 -17.34
C ARG A 16 9.10 10.25 -18.26
N THR A 17 8.74 9.78 -19.45
CA THR A 17 7.90 10.52 -20.41
C THR A 17 6.41 10.36 -20.11
N LEU A 18 6.04 9.30 -19.40
CA LEU A 18 4.67 9.05 -19.01
C LEU A 18 4.34 9.65 -17.63
N PRO A 19 3.12 10.18 -17.45
CA PRO A 19 2.61 10.52 -16.13
C PRO A 19 2.67 9.31 -15.20
N THR A 20 3.03 9.52 -13.93
CA THR A 20 3.20 8.42 -12.95
C THR A 20 1.95 7.56 -12.80
N ALA A 21 0.75 8.14 -12.97
CA ALA A 21 -0.52 7.42 -12.92
C ALA A 21 -0.69 6.40 -14.06
N LEU A 22 -0.04 6.63 -15.21
CA LEU A 22 -0.19 5.84 -16.43
C LEU A 22 0.92 4.80 -16.64
N LEU A 23 1.88 4.67 -15.70
CA LEU A 23 2.97 3.70 -15.81
C LEU A 23 2.42 2.26 -15.71
N PRO A 24 2.52 1.43 -16.76
CA PRO A 24 2.13 0.03 -16.73
C PRO A 24 3.17 -0.81 -15.99
N LEU A 25 2.85 -2.09 -15.74
CA LEU A 25 3.82 -3.05 -15.21
C LEU A 25 4.91 -3.35 -16.24
N SER A 26 6.13 -3.62 -15.75
CA SER A 26 7.18 -4.27 -16.52
C SER A 26 6.84 -5.76 -16.75
N GLU A 27 7.48 -6.41 -17.72
CA GLU A 27 7.34 -7.86 -17.92
C GLU A 27 7.70 -8.63 -16.64
N ARG A 28 8.79 -8.23 -15.98
CA ARG A 28 9.19 -8.77 -14.67
C ARG A 28 8.10 -8.52 -13.62
N GLY A 29 7.52 -7.31 -13.60
CA GLY A 29 6.44 -6.97 -12.66
C GLY A 29 5.20 -7.84 -12.85
N ILE A 30 4.88 -8.25 -14.08
CA ILE A 30 3.78 -9.18 -14.36
C ILE A 30 4.06 -10.54 -13.71
N ILE A 31 5.26 -11.09 -13.91
CA ILE A 31 5.66 -12.38 -13.33
C ILE A 31 5.63 -12.31 -11.80
N MET A 32 6.22 -11.27 -11.21
CA MET A 32 6.25 -11.09 -9.75
C MET A 32 4.85 -10.97 -9.14
N ALA A 33 3.90 -10.31 -9.83
CA ALA A 33 2.51 -10.26 -9.38
C ALA A 33 1.87 -11.65 -9.37
N GLN A 34 2.09 -12.45 -10.42
CA GLN A 34 1.58 -13.82 -10.51
C GLN A 34 2.18 -14.72 -9.42
N GLU A 35 3.47 -14.57 -9.13
CA GLU A 35 4.15 -15.28 -8.03
C GLU A 35 3.54 -14.93 -6.67
N LEU A 36 3.33 -13.64 -6.37
CA LEU A 36 2.67 -13.22 -5.14
C LEU A 36 1.27 -13.84 -5.02
N PHE A 37 0.48 -13.79 -6.08
CA PHE A 37 -0.90 -14.28 -6.07
C PHE A 37 -1.03 -15.80 -6.13
N SER A 38 0.07 -16.53 -6.34
CA SER A 38 0.10 -18.00 -6.18
C SER A 38 0.07 -18.46 -4.72
N LEU A 39 0.32 -17.56 -3.77
CA LEU A 39 0.32 -17.87 -2.34
C LEU A 39 -1.10 -18.16 -1.82
N ASP A 40 -1.20 -19.06 -0.85
CA ASP A 40 -2.49 -19.60 -0.37
C ASP A 40 -3.50 -18.55 0.10
N ILE A 41 -3.04 -17.45 0.70
CA ILE A 41 -3.91 -16.36 1.18
C ILE A 41 -4.77 -15.78 0.06
N PHE A 42 -4.28 -15.77 -1.18
CA PHE A 42 -5.00 -15.21 -2.32
C PHE A 42 -6.04 -16.16 -2.94
N ARG A 43 -6.03 -17.45 -2.58
CA ARG A 43 -7.03 -18.42 -3.06
C ARG A 43 -8.43 -18.21 -2.47
N SER A 44 -8.50 -17.55 -1.31
CA SER A 44 -9.74 -17.31 -0.57
C SER A 44 -10.21 -15.85 -0.63
N VAL A 45 -9.70 -15.06 -1.58
CA VAL A 45 -10.11 -13.66 -1.73
C VAL A 45 -11.55 -13.59 -2.28
N ASN A 46 -12.42 -12.89 -1.56
CA ASN A 46 -13.83 -12.73 -1.87
C ASN A 46 -14.12 -11.49 -2.72
N ALA A 47 -13.34 -10.40 -2.50
CA ALA A 47 -13.47 -9.15 -3.23
C ALA A 47 -12.11 -8.50 -3.46
N VAL A 48 -12.01 -7.72 -4.55
CA VAL A 48 -10.78 -6.99 -4.88
C VAL A 48 -11.12 -5.53 -5.19
N TYR A 49 -10.36 -4.64 -4.58
CA TYR A 49 -10.37 -3.20 -4.86
C TYR A 49 -8.99 -2.76 -5.34
N SER A 50 -8.93 -1.75 -6.19
CA SER A 50 -7.67 -1.24 -6.70
C SER A 50 -7.66 0.29 -6.80
N SER A 51 -6.48 0.86 -6.59
CA SER A 51 -6.16 2.19 -7.10
C SER A 51 -6.38 2.23 -8.63
N PRO A 52 -6.88 3.35 -9.19
CA PRO A 52 -7.04 3.49 -10.63
C PRO A 52 -5.71 3.69 -11.39
N TYR A 53 -4.58 3.89 -10.67
CA TYR A 53 -3.28 4.04 -11.33
C TYR A 53 -2.88 2.75 -12.04
N GLN A 54 -2.42 2.87 -13.31
CA GLN A 54 -2.24 1.75 -14.22
C GLN A 54 -1.44 0.58 -13.61
N ARG A 55 -0.36 0.84 -12.89
CA ARG A 55 0.45 -0.20 -12.24
C ARG A 55 -0.31 -0.99 -11.16
N ALA A 56 -1.19 -0.32 -10.41
CA ALA A 56 -2.02 -0.99 -9.40
C ALA A 56 -3.17 -1.75 -10.07
N PHE A 57 -3.84 -1.11 -11.04
CA PHE A 57 -4.87 -1.71 -11.86
C PHE A 57 -4.37 -3.00 -12.52
N SER A 58 -3.23 -2.92 -13.24
CA SER A 58 -2.64 -4.10 -13.90
C SER A 58 -2.14 -5.16 -12.92
N THR A 59 -1.79 -4.79 -11.68
CA THR A 59 -1.49 -5.77 -10.63
C THR A 59 -2.77 -6.50 -10.21
N ALA A 60 -3.88 -5.79 -9.98
CA ALA A 60 -5.16 -6.39 -9.61
C ALA A 60 -5.69 -7.36 -10.68
N GLU A 61 -5.51 -7.05 -11.97
CA GLU A 61 -5.87 -7.94 -13.09
C GLU A 61 -5.20 -9.32 -13.00
N LYS A 62 -4.03 -9.43 -12.36
CA LYS A 62 -3.31 -10.72 -12.22
C LYS A 62 -3.92 -11.63 -11.14
N LEU A 63 -4.78 -11.10 -10.29
CA LEU A 63 -5.54 -11.89 -9.33
C LEU A 63 -6.73 -12.63 -9.99
N CYS A 64 -7.01 -12.35 -11.26
CA CYS A 64 -8.05 -13.02 -12.08
C CYS A 64 -9.47 -12.91 -11.51
N VAL A 65 -9.81 -11.81 -10.87
CA VAL A 65 -11.15 -11.53 -10.31
C VAL A 65 -11.67 -10.22 -10.89
N CYS A 66 -12.99 -10.09 -11.02
CA CYS A 66 -13.60 -8.78 -11.24
C CYS A 66 -13.33 -7.90 -10.03
N PHE A 67 -12.87 -6.68 -10.23
CA PHE A 67 -12.55 -5.76 -9.16
C PHE A 67 -13.12 -4.37 -9.41
N SER A 68 -13.26 -3.61 -8.31
CA SER A 68 -13.68 -2.21 -8.34
C SER A 68 -12.48 -1.29 -8.15
N THR A 69 -12.53 -0.11 -8.77
CA THR A 69 -11.52 0.93 -8.55
C THR A 69 -12.05 1.99 -7.60
N ASP A 70 -11.16 2.48 -6.71
CA ASP A 70 -11.45 3.61 -5.83
C ASP A 70 -10.30 4.61 -5.89
N TYR A 71 -10.60 5.85 -6.23
CA TYR A 71 -9.59 6.91 -6.37
C TYR A 71 -8.90 7.24 -5.04
N ARG A 72 -9.56 7.00 -3.92
CA ARG A 72 -8.96 7.16 -2.58
C ARG A 72 -7.80 6.21 -2.30
N LEU A 73 -7.66 5.11 -3.09
CA LEU A 73 -6.57 4.14 -2.99
C LEU A 73 -5.32 4.54 -3.81
N ARG A 74 -5.30 5.72 -4.46
CA ARG A 74 -4.16 6.18 -5.25
C ARG A 74 -2.91 6.41 -4.39
N GLU A 75 -1.74 6.52 -5.05
CA GLU A 75 -0.51 6.89 -4.37
C GLU A 75 -0.61 8.33 -3.83
N ARG A 76 0.16 8.59 -2.76
CA ARG A 76 0.32 9.94 -2.24
C ARG A 76 0.87 10.86 -3.32
N GLU A 77 0.23 11.99 -3.51
CA GLU A 77 0.68 13.03 -4.43
C GLU A 77 1.69 13.93 -3.71
N LEU A 78 2.93 13.95 -4.19
CA LEU A 78 4.01 14.73 -3.58
C LEU A 78 4.06 16.18 -4.08
N GLY A 79 3.22 16.53 -5.07
CA GLY A 79 3.31 17.80 -5.77
C GLY A 79 4.52 17.88 -6.70
N ASN A 80 5.03 19.07 -6.94
CA ASN A 80 6.18 19.27 -7.81
C ASN A 80 7.47 18.70 -7.17
N PRO A 81 8.11 17.66 -7.76
CA PRO A 81 9.31 17.07 -7.19
C PRO A 81 10.51 18.02 -7.10
N GLN A 82 10.52 19.10 -7.90
CA GLN A 82 11.62 20.08 -7.91
C GLN A 82 11.59 21.05 -6.71
N THR A 83 10.46 21.11 -6.01
CA THR A 83 10.28 21.97 -4.83
C THR A 83 10.35 21.21 -3.52
N LEU A 84 10.64 19.89 -3.55
CA LEU A 84 10.89 19.11 -2.35
C LEU A 84 12.23 19.51 -1.75
N ASP A 85 12.27 19.77 -0.44
CA ASP A 85 13.54 19.99 0.26
C ASP A 85 14.36 18.70 0.42
N ALA A 86 15.62 18.84 0.78
CA ALA A 86 16.55 17.72 0.88
C ALA A 86 16.14 16.70 1.95
N ASP A 87 15.52 17.18 3.03
CA ASP A 87 15.16 16.38 4.22
C ASP A 87 13.67 16.06 4.26
N PHE A 88 12.96 16.20 3.12
CA PHE A 88 11.51 15.96 3.01
C PHE A 88 11.09 14.58 3.54
N TRP A 89 11.91 13.56 3.29
CA TRP A 89 11.58 12.17 3.64
C TRP A 89 11.66 11.92 5.15
N GLU A 90 12.49 12.67 5.87
CA GLU A 90 12.61 12.64 7.32
C GLU A 90 11.49 13.48 7.95
N HIS A 91 11.36 14.74 7.54
CA HIS A 91 10.38 15.70 8.10
C HIS A 91 8.96 15.22 8.04
N GLN A 92 8.55 14.50 7.00
CA GLN A 92 7.19 13.98 6.87
C GLN A 92 6.81 12.96 7.96
N TYR A 93 7.78 12.27 8.58
CA TYR A 93 7.53 11.33 9.69
C TYR A 93 7.68 11.97 11.06
N GLU A 94 8.33 13.14 11.15
CA GLU A 94 8.35 13.97 12.35
C GLU A 94 7.08 14.82 12.46
N ASN A 95 6.58 15.31 11.31
CA ASN A 95 5.35 16.07 11.22
C ASN A 95 4.49 15.50 10.06
N HIS A 96 3.44 14.77 10.39
CA HIS A 96 2.57 14.10 9.41
C HIS A 96 1.74 15.07 8.55
N ASP A 97 1.66 16.36 8.93
CA ASP A 97 1.04 17.41 8.12
C ASP A 97 2.02 18.09 7.17
N TYR A 98 3.31 17.72 7.26
CA TYR A 98 4.34 18.24 6.38
C TYR A 98 4.10 17.81 4.92
N LYS A 99 4.04 18.78 4.02
CA LYS A 99 3.80 18.56 2.59
C LYS A 99 4.31 19.71 1.73
N ASN A 100 4.49 19.44 0.46
CA ASN A 100 4.62 20.46 -0.57
C ASN A 100 3.30 21.22 -0.73
N SER A 101 3.37 22.47 -1.17
CA SER A 101 2.18 23.35 -1.30
C SER A 101 1.08 22.78 -2.19
N ASP A 102 1.46 22.00 -3.22
CA ASP A 102 0.60 21.36 -4.21
C ASP A 102 0.47 19.85 -4.03
N GLY A 103 0.97 19.31 -2.91
CA GLY A 103 0.97 17.88 -2.59
C GLY A 103 0.05 17.49 -1.43
N GLU A 104 -0.02 16.19 -1.18
CA GLU A 104 -0.69 15.60 0.00
C GLU A 104 0.33 15.42 1.16
N SER A 105 -0.12 15.64 2.38
CA SER A 105 0.57 15.21 3.58
C SER A 105 0.37 13.71 3.85
N LEU A 106 1.07 13.15 4.83
CA LEU A 106 0.76 11.79 5.30
C LEU A 106 -0.63 11.74 5.93
N ASN A 107 -1.05 12.82 6.63
CA ASN A 107 -2.38 12.91 7.23
C ASN A 107 -3.49 13.00 6.18
N ASP A 108 -3.33 13.79 5.11
CA ASP A 108 -4.30 13.84 4.00
C ASP A 108 -4.47 12.44 3.37
N THR A 109 -3.36 11.75 3.12
CA THR A 109 -3.37 10.40 2.55
C THR A 109 -3.96 9.38 3.52
N ARG A 110 -3.64 9.49 4.82
CA ARG A 110 -4.18 8.63 5.89
C ARG A 110 -5.69 8.74 5.97
N GLU A 111 -6.22 9.95 5.96
CA GLU A 111 -7.66 10.21 6.05
C GLU A 111 -8.42 9.52 4.92
N ARG A 112 -8.04 9.76 3.65
CA ARG A 112 -8.73 9.14 2.50
C ARG A 112 -8.60 7.62 2.47
N MET A 113 -7.42 7.09 2.84
CA MET A 113 -7.21 5.64 2.91
C MET A 113 -8.05 5.01 4.03
N THR A 114 -8.15 5.67 5.18
CA THR A 114 -8.97 5.20 6.31
C THR A 114 -10.44 5.16 5.94
N LEU A 115 -10.95 6.17 5.25
CA LEU A 115 -12.33 6.19 4.75
C LEU A 115 -12.57 5.04 3.77
N ALA A 116 -11.71 4.86 2.77
CA ALA A 116 -11.87 3.79 1.77
C ALA A 116 -11.82 2.39 2.41
N VAL A 117 -10.81 2.13 3.24
CA VAL A 117 -10.63 0.82 3.91
C VAL A 117 -11.75 0.57 4.93
N GLY A 118 -12.20 1.61 5.65
CA GLY A 118 -13.32 1.51 6.59
C GLY A 118 -14.64 1.14 5.92
N GLU A 119 -14.96 1.73 4.75
CA GLU A 119 -16.14 1.36 3.97
C GLU A 119 -16.04 -0.09 3.44
N ILE A 120 -14.85 -0.49 2.95
CA ILE A 120 -14.60 -1.87 2.53
C ILE A 120 -14.83 -2.82 3.71
N LEU A 121 -14.20 -2.57 4.87
CA LEU A 121 -14.33 -3.39 6.07
C LEU A 121 -15.79 -3.52 6.53
N SER A 122 -16.55 -2.41 6.49
CA SER A 122 -17.97 -2.39 6.85
C SER A 122 -18.85 -3.20 5.91
N SER A 123 -18.47 -3.34 4.65
CA SER A 123 -19.18 -4.15 3.64
C SER A 123 -18.90 -5.65 3.74
N MET A 124 -17.83 -6.06 4.44
CA MET A 124 -17.40 -7.44 4.57
C MET A 124 -18.23 -8.20 5.61
N ARG A 125 -18.39 -9.50 5.37
CA ARG A 125 -18.91 -10.46 6.35
C ARG A 125 -17.78 -11.11 7.12
N ASP A 126 -18.08 -11.66 8.28
CA ASP A 126 -17.11 -12.47 9.01
C ASP A 126 -16.66 -13.69 8.19
N GLY A 127 -15.37 -13.95 8.23
CA GLY A 127 -14.71 -15.00 7.45
C GLY A 127 -14.24 -14.54 6.07
N GLU A 128 -14.62 -13.36 5.61
CA GLU A 128 -14.22 -12.89 4.27
C GLU A 128 -12.81 -12.28 4.28
N THR A 129 -12.15 -12.44 3.12
CA THR A 129 -10.86 -11.84 2.78
C THR A 129 -11.03 -10.89 1.60
N THR A 130 -10.60 -9.64 1.74
CA THR A 130 -10.62 -8.64 0.66
C THR A 130 -9.21 -8.17 0.34
N ALA A 131 -8.85 -8.19 -0.94
CA ALA A 131 -7.59 -7.65 -1.44
C ALA A 131 -7.76 -6.19 -1.87
N VAL A 132 -6.81 -5.34 -1.49
CA VAL A 132 -6.79 -3.91 -1.82
C VAL A 132 -5.44 -3.56 -2.43
N VAL A 133 -5.40 -3.39 -3.76
CA VAL A 133 -4.15 -3.06 -4.47
C VAL A 133 -3.94 -1.55 -4.48
N THR A 134 -2.85 -1.11 -3.90
CA THR A 134 -2.51 0.29 -3.71
C THR A 134 -1.00 0.52 -3.78
N HIS A 135 -0.43 1.47 -3.05
CA HIS A 135 0.92 1.96 -3.19
C HIS A 135 1.64 2.05 -1.84
N ALA A 136 2.98 2.14 -1.88
CA ALA A 136 3.80 2.08 -0.67
C ALA A 136 3.54 3.24 0.31
N ALA A 137 3.46 4.50 -0.16
CA ALA A 137 3.23 5.64 0.73
C ALA A 137 1.78 5.66 1.24
N ALA A 138 0.81 5.26 0.40
CA ALA A 138 -0.59 5.12 0.82
C ALA A 138 -0.77 4.05 1.91
N ILE A 139 -0.08 2.89 1.79
CA ILE A 139 -0.06 1.86 2.84
C ILE A 139 0.58 2.41 4.11
N CYS A 140 1.76 3.05 4.04
CA CYS A 140 2.40 3.65 5.21
C CYS A 140 1.48 4.64 5.91
N ALA A 141 0.84 5.54 5.15
CA ALA A 141 -0.08 6.52 5.71
C ALA A 141 -1.25 5.85 6.44
N PHE A 142 -1.85 4.81 5.87
CA PHE A 142 -2.91 4.05 6.51
C PHE A 142 -2.43 3.34 7.80
N LEU A 143 -1.25 2.70 7.74
CA LEU A 143 -0.68 1.98 8.88
C LEU A 143 -0.36 2.89 10.08
N LEU A 144 -0.14 4.20 9.87
CA LEU A 144 0.04 5.17 10.96
C LEU A 144 -1.18 5.30 11.89
N ASN A 145 -2.33 4.71 11.57
CA ASN A 145 -3.46 4.63 12.51
C ASN A 145 -3.16 3.72 13.71
N GLU A 146 -2.37 2.65 13.51
CA GLU A 146 -2.14 1.59 14.51
C GLU A 146 -0.65 1.23 14.68
N CYS A 147 0.22 1.79 13.83
CA CYS A 147 1.64 1.48 13.81
C CYS A 147 2.49 2.72 14.05
N SER A 148 3.64 2.54 14.67
CA SER A 148 4.75 3.48 14.53
C SER A 148 5.61 3.13 13.32
N ILE A 149 6.05 4.15 12.58
CA ILE A 149 6.93 4.02 11.43
C ILE A 149 8.15 4.90 11.64
N GLU A 150 9.32 4.26 11.69
CA GLU A 150 10.62 4.92 11.78
C GLU A 150 11.34 4.81 10.43
N VAL A 151 11.92 5.91 9.96
CA VAL A 151 12.81 5.91 8.79
C VAL A 151 14.21 5.52 9.26
N VAL A 152 14.63 4.31 8.91
CA VAL A 152 15.96 3.79 9.23
C VAL A 152 17.00 4.29 8.23
N ASN A 153 16.64 4.35 6.95
CA ASN A 153 17.46 4.89 5.87
C ASN A 153 16.57 5.46 4.77
N ALA A 154 16.52 6.79 4.67
CA ALA A 154 15.66 7.48 3.72
C ALA A 154 16.08 7.24 2.26
N SER A 155 17.37 7.29 1.95
CA SER A 155 17.89 7.11 0.59
C SER A 155 17.62 5.71 0.05
N GLU A 156 17.68 4.70 0.91
CA GLU A 156 17.37 3.31 0.57
C GLU A 156 15.90 2.95 0.80
N LYS A 157 15.08 3.84 1.34
CA LYS A 157 13.66 3.62 1.68
C LYS A 157 13.46 2.48 2.68
N ILE A 158 14.42 2.30 3.60
CA ILE A 158 14.33 1.32 4.69
C ILE A 158 13.52 1.94 5.84
N ARG A 159 12.50 1.20 6.29
CA ARG A 159 11.63 1.58 7.40
C ARG A 159 11.53 0.47 8.41
N ARG A 160 11.33 0.85 9.68
CA ARG A 160 10.88 -0.05 10.72
C ARG A 160 9.41 0.26 11.02
N ILE A 161 8.53 -0.72 10.78
CA ILE A 161 7.10 -0.64 11.06
C ILE A 161 6.82 -1.54 12.26
N MET A 162 6.24 -0.96 13.31
CA MET A 162 5.93 -1.65 14.56
C MET A 162 4.44 -1.56 14.86
N HIS A 163 3.84 -2.68 15.28
CA HIS A 163 2.46 -2.76 15.75
C HIS A 163 2.43 -3.39 17.15
N HIS A 164 1.95 -2.64 18.15
CA HIS A 164 1.92 -3.10 19.55
C HIS A 164 3.25 -3.69 20.07
N GLY A 165 4.38 -3.04 19.73
CA GLY A 165 5.71 -3.48 20.15
C GLY A 165 6.33 -4.61 19.31
N ASN A 166 5.59 -5.19 18.36
CA ASN A 166 6.10 -6.21 17.47
C ASN A 166 6.55 -5.62 16.14
N THR A 167 7.68 -6.08 15.62
CA THR A 167 8.16 -5.66 14.30
C THR A 167 7.34 -6.34 13.21
N VAL A 168 6.64 -5.53 12.41
CA VAL A 168 5.91 -5.97 11.21
C VAL A 168 6.84 -6.01 10.00
N LEU A 169 7.68 -4.98 9.84
CA LEU A 169 8.68 -4.89 8.78
C LEU A 169 9.89 -4.13 9.30
N ASN A 170 11.09 -4.60 8.97
CA ASN A 170 12.34 -3.87 9.09
C ASN A 170 13.09 -3.98 7.75
N GLY A 171 12.81 -3.07 6.83
CA GLY A 171 13.33 -3.13 5.47
C GLY A 171 12.55 -2.26 4.49
N LYS A 172 12.69 -2.58 3.21
CA LYS A 172 11.92 -1.98 2.12
C LYS A 172 10.57 -2.66 1.99
N ILE A 173 9.53 -1.90 1.70
CA ILE A 173 8.29 -2.49 1.23
C ILE A 173 8.53 -2.94 -0.21
N ALA A 174 8.64 -4.25 -0.46
CA ALA A 174 8.90 -4.81 -1.78
C ALA A 174 7.76 -4.53 -2.78
N ALA A 175 8.05 -4.62 -4.07
CA ALA A 175 7.06 -4.44 -5.13
C ALA A 175 7.04 -5.68 -6.06
N PRO A 176 6.03 -6.59 -5.95
CA PRO A 176 4.87 -6.50 -5.07
C PRO A 176 5.15 -7.03 -3.66
N SER A 177 4.30 -6.63 -2.73
CA SER A 177 4.23 -7.18 -1.37
C SER A 177 2.87 -6.92 -0.76
N ALA A 178 2.56 -7.55 0.36
CA ALA A 178 1.28 -7.41 1.02
C ALA A 178 1.43 -7.23 2.54
N PHE A 179 0.50 -6.47 3.13
CA PHE A 179 0.23 -6.44 4.56
C PHE A 179 -1.11 -7.12 4.80
N ILE A 180 -1.10 -8.18 5.59
CA ILE A 180 -2.29 -8.95 5.97
C ILE A 180 -2.78 -8.41 7.30
N LEU A 181 -3.95 -7.78 7.28
CA LEU A 181 -4.58 -7.14 8.43
C LEU A 181 -5.79 -7.97 8.86
N ASN A 182 -5.78 -8.46 10.09
CA ASN A 182 -6.89 -9.22 10.64
C ASN A 182 -7.70 -8.36 11.62
N PHE A 183 -9.02 -8.36 11.45
CA PHE A 183 -9.96 -7.58 12.23
C PHE A 183 -10.95 -8.47 12.99
N GLU A 184 -11.15 -8.17 14.27
CA GLU A 184 -12.23 -8.73 15.09
C GLU A 184 -13.12 -7.60 15.59
N ASN A 185 -14.44 -7.70 15.34
CA ASN A 185 -15.39 -6.63 15.67
C ASN A 185 -14.94 -5.28 15.10
N ASP A 186 -14.43 -5.28 13.87
CA ASP A 186 -13.89 -4.13 13.14
C ASP A 186 -12.68 -3.44 13.81
N ARG A 187 -12.04 -4.09 14.78
CA ARG A 187 -10.78 -3.65 15.39
C ARG A 187 -9.61 -4.44 14.84
N LEU A 188 -8.53 -3.76 14.49
CA LEU A 188 -7.32 -4.39 14.01
C LEU A 188 -6.62 -5.16 15.14
N CYS A 189 -6.44 -6.48 14.96
CA CYS A 189 -5.83 -7.36 15.96
C CYS A 189 -4.40 -7.76 15.61
N SER A 190 -4.11 -7.94 14.32
CA SER A 190 -2.77 -8.32 13.89
C SER A 190 -2.45 -7.81 12.49
N ILE A 191 -1.16 -7.60 12.26
CA ILE A 191 -0.58 -7.24 10.96
C ILE A 191 0.60 -8.16 10.68
N ASN A 192 0.61 -8.76 9.49
CA ASN A 192 1.74 -9.56 9.00
C ASN A 192 2.19 -9.03 7.64
N TYR A 193 3.50 -8.96 7.41
CA TYR A 193 4.07 -8.60 6.12
C TYR A 193 4.41 -9.85 5.32
N LEU A 194 4.08 -9.82 4.02
CA LEU A 194 4.29 -10.90 3.07
C LEU A 194 4.99 -10.38 1.81
N SER A 195 6.07 -11.04 1.41
CA SER A 195 6.78 -10.77 0.16
C SER A 195 7.36 -12.06 -0.41
N THR A 196 7.44 -12.15 -1.73
CA THR A 196 8.15 -13.22 -2.43
C THR A 196 9.64 -12.94 -2.58
N GLU A 197 10.07 -11.68 -2.40
CA GLU A 197 11.49 -11.35 -2.34
C GLU A 197 12.10 -11.89 -1.03
N LYS A 198 13.22 -12.63 -1.13
CA LYS A 198 14.01 -13.00 0.04
C LYS A 198 14.70 -11.73 0.57
N ASN A 199 14.38 -11.36 1.80
CA ASN A 199 15.14 -10.33 2.55
C ASN A 199 16.57 -10.79 2.79
#